data_64f9e328a04bcce8e00b1b0ab260f894
#
_entry.id   64f9e328a04bcce8e00b1b0ab260f894
#
_cell.length_a   1.000
_cell.length_b   1.000
_cell.length_c   1.000
_cell.angle_alpha   90.00
_cell.angle_beta   90.00
_cell.angle_gamma   90.00
#
_symmetry.space_group_name_H-M   'P 1'
#
loop_
_entity.id
_entity.type
_entity.pdbx_description
1 polymer ?
#
loop_
_entity_poly.entity_id
_entity_poly.type
_entity_poly.pdbx_seq_one_letter_code
_entity_poly.pdbx_strand_id
1 'polypeptide(L)'
;MFALVHQMRSRIVTSPAFSGERVVGAILFERTLDDSFAGQEAAHYLWQTKGVVPFLKIDKGLEDEADGVQLLKPIPGLDALLARAKAKGVFGTKERSVIKANNPAGIAKVLDQQFELARQVLAAGLVPIVEPEVDIKAADKQAIEVELKKGLLARLDQLDPATPVVLKLTLPSVDGWFQELVDHPAVLKVVALSGGYSRDEANAKLARNRGVIASFSRALTEGLSAQQSDAQFNQSLDATIESIYRASIA
;
A
#
# COMPACT_ATOMS: atom_id res chain seq x y z
N MET A 1 -9.77 17.58 -14.27
CA MET A 1 -9.69 16.50 -13.25
C MET A 1 -8.27 16.29 -12.73
N PHE A 2 -7.26 16.00 -13.56
CA PHE A 2 -5.89 15.71 -13.10
C PHE A 2 -5.21 16.82 -12.31
N ALA A 3 -5.36 18.08 -12.73
CA ALA A 3 -4.79 19.22 -12.00
C ALA A 3 -5.34 19.32 -10.56
N LEU A 4 -6.63 19.08 -10.36
CA LEU A 4 -7.26 19.09 -9.03
C LEU A 4 -6.74 17.94 -8.14
N VAL A 5 -6.52 16.75 -8.73
CA VAL A 5 -5.97 15.61 -8.00
C VAL A 5 -4.51 15.88 -7.60
N HIS A 6 -3.72 16.46 -8.51
CA HIS A 6 -2.34 16.85 -8.20
C HIS A 6 -2.30 17.95 -7.14
N GLN A 7 -3.16 18.95 -7.23
CA GLN A 7 -3.27 20.01 -6.22
C GLN A 7 -3.61 19.45 -4.82
N MET A 8 -4.57 18.52 -4.73
CA MET A 8 -4.89 17.84 -3.48
C MET A 8 -3.69 17.06 -2.92
N ARG A 9 -3.00 16.29 -3.77
CA ARG A 9 -1.80 15.53 -3.36
C ARG A 9 -0.67 16.46 -2.91
N SER A 10 -0.43 17.53 -3.66
CA SER A 10 0.56 18.55 -3.29
C SER A 10 0.24 19.15 -1.94
N ARG A 11 -1.02 19.53 -1.69
CA ARG A 11 -1.45 20.11 -0.41
C ARG A 11 -1.23 19.16 0.77
N ILE A 12 -1.46 17.84 0.59
CA ILE A 12 -1.16 16.84 1.61
C ILE A 12 0.35 16.73 1.84
N VAL A 13 1.11 16.50 0.76
CA VAL A 13 2.55 16.19 0.85
C VAL A 13 3.37 17.39 1.31
N THR A 14 2.97 18.62 0.96
CA THR A 14 3.67 19.85 1.40
C THR A 14 3.28 20.30 2.79
N SER A 15 2.19 19.78 3.36
CA SER A 15 1.78 20.09 4.72
C SER A 15 2.91 19.81 5.74
N PRO A 16 3.11 20.68 6.75
CA PRO A 16 4.04 20.40 7.85
C PRO A 16 3.73 19.11 8.62
N ALA A 17 2.45 18.73 8.69
CA ALA A 17 2.02 17.49 9.35
C ALA A 17 2.49 16.21 8.64
N PHE A 18 2.79 16.29 7.34
CA PHE A 18 3.25 15.16 6.54
C PHE A 18 4.78 15.12 6.54
N SER A 19 5.36 14.29 7.40
CA SER A 19 6.81 14.12 7.54
C SER A 19 7.18 12.70 7.94
N GLY A 20 8.45 12.32 7.75
CA GLY A 20 9.00 11.01 8.14
C GLY A 20 8.98 10.72 9.64
N GLU A 21 8.64 11.67 10.49
CA GLU A 21 8.46 11.43 11.92
C GLU A 21 7.29 10.50 12.23
N ARG A 22 6.23 10.54 11.39
CA ARG A 22 5.01 9.72 11.57
C ARG A 22 4.56 9.00 10.30
N VAL A 23 5.08 9.36 9.12
CA VAL A 23 4.73 8.78 7.83
C VAL A 23 5.94 8.10 7.23
N VAL A 24 5.96 6.76 7.24
CA VAL A 24 7.09 5.97 6.74
C VAL A 24 7.23 6.09 5.23
N GLY A 25 6.14 6.01 4.48
CA GLY A 25 6.20 5.99 3.02
C GLY A 25 4.95 6.55 2.35
N ALA A 26 5.08 6.88 1.07
CA ALA A 26 3.99 7.34 0.22
C ALA A 26 3.99 6.63 -1.13
N ILE A 27 2.80 6.20 -1.58
CA ILE A 27 2.63 5.51 -2.85
C ILE A 27 2.20 6.52 -3.92
N LEU A 28 3.11 6.85 -4.82
CA LEU A 28 2.88 7.73 -5.95
C LEU A 28 2.16 6.99 -7.08
N PHE A 29 1.32 7.70 -7.82
CA PHE A 29 0.86 7.24 -9.13
C PHE A 29 1.92 7.58 -10.19
N GLU A 30 1.97 6.83 -11.28
CA GLU A 30 2.95 7.03 -12.36
C GLU A 30 2.99 8.49 -12.84
N ARG A 31 1.83 9.11 -13.02
CA ARG A 31 1.74 10.52 -13.43
C ARG A 31 2.32 11.48 -12.38
N THR A 32 2.17 11.17 -11.10
CA THR A 32 2.73 11.98 -10.01
C THR A 32 4.25 11.82 -9.92
N LEU A 33 4.80 10.68 -10.34
CA LEU A 33 6.24 10.46 -10.42
C LEU A 33 6.92 11.45 -11.38
N ASP A 34 6.23 11.84 -12.46
CA ASP A 34 6.75 12.77 -13.46
C ASP A 34 6.43 14.24 -13.13
N ASP A 35 5.77 14.48 -12.01
CA ASP A 35 5.38 15.79 -11.52
C ASP A 35 6.33 16.30 -10.42
N SER A 36 6.04 17.45 -9.86
CA SER A 36 6.85 18.07 -8.80
C SER A 36 6.02 18.49 -7.60
N PHE A 37 6.67 18.51 -6.42
CA PHE A 37 6.16 19.14 -5.21
C PHE A 37 7.10 20.26 -4.79
N ALA A 38 6.56 21.45 -4.60
CA ALA A 38 7.35 22.65 -4.23
C ALA A 38 8.58 22.89 -5.16
N GLY A 39 8.44 22.59 -6.45
CA GLY A 39 9.50 22.78 -7.45
C GLY A 39 10.57 21.70 -7.49
N GLN A 40 10.44 20.63 -6.72
CA GLN A 40 11.35 19.48 -6.73
C GLN A 40 10.66 18.24 -7.32
N GLU A 41 11.39 17.33 -7.97
CA GLU A 41 10.84 16.05 -8.43
C GLU A 41 10.16 15.30 -7.27
N ALA A 42 8.99 14.70 -7.52
CA ALA A 42 8.11 14.17 -6.47
C ALA A 42 8.79 13.15 -5.54
N ALA A 43 9.54 12.19 -6.09
CA ALA A 43 10.23 11.19 -5.28
C ALA A 43 11.39 11.80 -4.48
N HIS A 44 12.14 12.72 -5.08
CA HIS A 44 13.22 13.44 -4.41
C HIS A 44 12.70 14.30 -3.25
N TYR A 45 11.60 15.02 -3.45
CA TYR A 45 10.95 15.82 -2.41
C TYR A 45 10.52 14.95 -1.22
N LEU A 46 9.91 13.80 -1.48
CA LEU A 46 9.54 12.84 -0.42
C LEU A 46 10.75 12.39 0.38
N TRP A 47 11.83 11.93 -0.29
CA TRP A 47 13.04 11.48 0.37
C TRP A 47 13.77 12.57 1.14
N GLN A 48 14.15 13.62 0.44
CA GLN A 48 15.14 14.58 0.95
C GLN A 48 14.50 15.68 1.81
N THR A 49 13.27 16.08 1.48
CA THR A 49 12.60 17.17 2.19
C THR A 49 11.69 16.66 3.30
N LYS A 50 11.01 15.54 3.06
CA LYS A 50 10.01 15.01 4.01
C LYS A 50 10.49 13.82 4.85
N GLY A 51 11.58 13.15 4.46
CA GLY A 51 12.03 11.92 5.10
C GLY A 51 11.06 10.75 4.90
N VAL A 52 10.28 10.76 3.81
CA VAL A 52 9.22 9.80 3.50
C VAL A 52 9.63 8.94 2.31
N VAL A 53 9.57 7.62 2.45
CA VAL A 53 9.99 6.65 1.44
C VAL A 53 9.02 6.64 0.25
N PRO A 54 9.46 6.94 -1.00
CA PRO A 54 8.60 6.92 -2.17
C PRO A 54 8.43 5.53 -2.75
N PHE A 55 7.19 5.11 -2.95
CA PHE A 55 6.80 3.94 -3.73
C PHE A 55 6.03 4.35 -4.98
N LEU A 56 6.02 3.49 -5.99
CA LEU A 56 5.29 3.71 -7.24
C LEU A 56 4.17 2.67 -7.41
N LYS A 57 2.94 3.12 -7.64
CA LYS A 57 1.85 2.25 -8.10
C LYS A 57 2.06 1.93 -9.58
N ILE A 58 2.32 0.64 -9.88
CA ILE A 58 2.62 0.18 -11.24
C ILE A 58 1.45 -0.50 -11.96
N ASP A 59 0.43 -0.98 -11.23
CA ASP A 59 -0.72 -1.66 -11.84
C ASP A 59 -1.52 -0.75 -12.78
N LYS A 60 -2.07 -1.35 -13.84
CA LYS A 60 -2.89 -0.69 -14.87
C LYS A 60 -4.39 -0.94 -14.70
N GLY A 61 -4.81 -1.36 -13.51
CA GLY A 61 -6.16 -1.73 -13.17
C GLY A 61 -6.35 -3.24 -13.10
N LEU A 62 -7.60 -3.65 -12.94
CA LEU A 62 -7.98 -5.04 -12.73
C LEU A 62 -8.66 -5.61 -13.97
N GLU A 63 -8.45 -6.91 -14.21
CA GLU A 63 -9.25 -7.71 -15.13
C GLU A 63 -10.69 -7.87 -14.58
N ASP A 64 -11.59 -8.36 -15.43
CA ASP A 64 -12.92 -8.75 -15.00
C ASP A 64 -12.84 -9.87 -13.96
N GLU A 65 -13.86 -9.94 -13.11
CA GLU A 65 -13.92 -10.95 -12.07
C GLU A 65 -14.09 -12.36 -12.67
N ALA A 66 -13.21 -13.25 -12.26
CA ALA A 66 -13.27 -14.68 -12.57
C ALA A 66 -12.78 -15.49 -11.37
N ASP A 67 -13.37 -16.65 -11.12
CA ASP A 67 -12.98 -17.53 -10.01
C ASP A 67 -13.00 -16.83 -8.62
N GLY A 68 -13.89 -15.84 -8.44
CA GLY A 68 -14.00 -15.06 -7.20
C GLY A 68 -12.83 -14.10 -6.94
N VAL A 69 -12.04 -13.78 -7.97
CA VAL A 69 -10.89 -12.86 -7.88
C VAL A 69 -10.84 -11.91 -9.07
N GLN A 70 -10.12 -10.82 -8.92
CA GLN A 70 -9.73 -9.93 -10.01
C GLN A 70 -8.21 -9.84 -10.09
N LEU A 71 -7.65 -10.37 -11.18
CA LEU A 71 -6.23 -10.29 -11.48
C LEU A 71 -5.84 -8.89 -11.96
N LEU A 72 -4.56 -8.62 -11.98
CA LEU A 72 -4.01 -7.41 -12.59
C LEU A 72 -4.07 -7.51 -14.12
N LYS A 73 -4.41 -6.40 -14.75
CA LYS A 73 -4.19 -6.25 -16.21
C LYS A 73 -2.69 -6.29 -16.51
N PRO A 74 -2.32 -6.74 -17.72
CA PRO A 74 -0.94 -6.69 -18.16
C PRO A 74 -0.32 -5.30 -17.98
N ILE A 75 0.95 -5.27 -17.60
CA ILE A 75 1.72 -4.04 -17.42
C ILE A 75 2.74 -3.93 -18.56
N PRO A 76 2.37 -3.36 -19.72
CA PRO A 76 3.29 -3.26 -20.85
C PRO A 76 4.46 -2.33 -20.51
N GLY A 77 5.67 -2.72 -20.89
CA GLY A 77 6.88 -1.94 -20.65
C GLY A 77 7.29 -1.86 -19.19
N LEU A 78 6.99 -2.89 -18.38
CA LEU A 78 7.30 -2.90 -16.94
C LEU A 78 8.79 -2.63 -16.68
N ASP A 79 9.71 -3.28 -17.38
CA ASP A 79 11.16 -3.10 -17.17
C ASP A 79 11.58 -1.63 -17.37
N ALA A 80 11.08 -0.97 -18.40
CA ALA A 80 11.35 0.45 -18.65
C ALA A 80 10.77 1.34 -17.54
N LEU A 81 9.58 1.00 -17.05
CA LEU A 81 8.94 1.71 -15.93
C LEU A 81 9.75 1.55 -14.63
N LEU A 82 10.22 0.34 -14.33
CA LEU A 82 11.05 0.06 -13.15
C LEU A 82 12.40 0.79 -13.21
N ALA A 83 13.06 0.77 -14.38
CA ALA A 83 14.31 1.49 -14.59
C ALA A 83 14.11 3.01 -14.40
N ARG A 84 13.04 3.59 -14.93
CA ARG A 84 12.67 5.00 -14.75
C ARG A 84 12.39 5.34 -13.29
N ALA A 85 11.62 4.49 -12.61
CA ALA A 85 11.30 4.67 -11.19
C ALA A 85 12.57 4.69 -10.34
N LYS A 86 13.47 3.73 -10.56
CA LYS A 86 14.76 3.66 -9.87
C LYS A 86 15.63 4.88 -10.13
N ALA A 87 15.73 5.33 -11.37
CA ALA A 87 16.49 6.53 -11.74
C ALA A 87 15.95 7.81 -11.07
N LYS A 88 14.65 7.86 -10.77
CA LYS A 88 14.01 8.96 -10.04
C LYS A 88 14.06 8.81 -8.50
N GLY A 89 14.76 7.80 -7.97
CA GLY A 89 14.92 7.60 -6.54
C GLY A 89 13.72 6.94 -5.85
N VAL A 90 12.83 6.26 -6.60
CA VAL A 90 11.77 5.43 -6.01
C VAL A 90 12.40 4.23 -5.30
N PHE A 91 11.92 3.93 -4.11
CA PHE A 91 12.39 2.78 -3.30
C PHE A 91 11.75 1.46 -3.72
N GLY A 92 10.48 1.48 -4.10
CA GLY A 92 9.75 0.26 -4.41
C GLY A 92 8.46 0.49 -5.17
N THR A 93 7.71 -0.58 -5.40
CA THR A 93 6.47 -0.55 -6.16
C THR A 93 5.27 -1.02 -5.36
N LYS A 94 4.07 -0.84 -5.92
CA LYS A 94 2.82 -1.38 -5.38
C LYS A 94 1.88 -1.78 -6.51
N GLU A 95 1.32 -2.98 -6.44
CA GLU A 95 0.30 -3.50 -7.35
C GLU A 95 -0.81 -4.22 -6.57
N ARG A 96 -2.09 -3.97 -6.95
CA ARG A 96 -3.26 -4.45 -6.21
C ARG A 96 -4.11 -5.40 -7.04
N SER A 97 -4.28 -6.64 -6.57
CA SER A 97 -5.34 -7.58 -6.98
C SER A 97 -6.46 -7.60 -5.94
N VAL A 98 -7.62 -8.18 -6.27
CA VAL A 98 -8.76 -8.28 -5.34
C VAL A 98 -9.27 -9.71 -5.25
N ILE A 99 -9.54 -10.16 -4.02
CA ILE A 99 -10.13 -11.47 -3.71
C ILE A 99 -11.52 -11.23 -3.11
N LYS A 100 -12.56 -11.81 -3.72
CA LYS A 100 -13.96 -11.58 -3.37
C LYS A 100 -14.70 -12.80 -2.85
N ALA A 101 -14.17 -13.99 -3.12
CA ALA A 101 -14.76 -15.25 -2.67
C ALA A 101 -13.68 -16.26 -2.29
N ASN A 102 -14.03 -17.21 -1.41
CA ASN A 102 -13.15 -18.30 -1.01
C ASN A 102 -13.04 -19.36 -2.11
N ASN A 103 -12.23 -19.07 -3.12
CA ASN A 103 -11.86 -20.00 -4.19
C ASN A 103 -10.34 -20.22 -4.15
N PRO A 104 -9.87 -21.38 -3.64
CA PRO A 104 -8.43 -21.64 -3.52
C PRO A 104 -7.67 -21.53 -4.85
N ALA A 105 -8.28 -21.93 -5.97
CA ALA A 105 -7.65 -21.82 -7.28
C ALA A 105 -7.53 -20.35 -7.73
N GLY A 106 -8.55 -19.53 -7.49
CA GLY A 106 -8.50 -18.09 -7.77
C GLY A 106 -7.48 -17.39 -6.90
N ILE A 107 -7.44 -17.69 -5.60
CA ILE A 107 -6.45 -17.12 -4.65
C ILE A 107 -5.03 -17.51 -5.09
N ALA A 108 -4.81 -18.77 -5.50
CA ALA A 108 -3.50 -19.20 -6.00
C ALA A 108 -3.07 -18.39 -7.23
N LYS A 109 -3.97 -18.15 -8.21
CA LYS A 109 -3.70 -17.34 -9.40
C LYS A 109 -3.30 -15.90 -9.04
N VAL A 110 -3.99 -15.27 -8.07
CA VAL A 110 -3.64 -13.94 -7.57
C VAL A 110 -2.22 -13.93 -7.01
N LEU A 111 -1.90 -14.90 -6.17
CA LEU A 111 -0.59 -14.98 -5.54
C LEU A 111 0.52 -15.29 -6.55
N ASP A 112 0.28 -16.19 -7.51
CA ASP A 112 1.25 -16.50 -8.58
C ASP A 112 1.59 -15.24 -9.38
N GLN A 113 0.58 -14.48 -9.81
CA GLN A 113 0.77 -13.23 -10.54
C GLN A 113 1.51 -12.17 -9.70
N GLN A 114 1.11 -11.98 -8.45
CA GLN A 114 1.73 -11.01 -7.54
C GLN A 114 3.21 -11.34 -7.28
N PHE A 115 3.53 -12.60 -7.01
CA PHE A 115 4.91 -13.01 -6.74
C PHE A 115 5.79 -13.06 -8.00
N GLU A 116 5.20 -13.30 -9.18
CA GLU A 116 5.93 -13.15 -10.44
C GLU A 116 6.35 -11.69 -10.66
N LEU A 117 5.42 -10.75 -10.49
CA LEU A 117 5.73 -9.32 -10.54
C LEU A 117 6.74 -8.92 -9.45
N ALA A 118 6.59 -9.43 -8.23
CA ALA A 118 7.51 -9.15 -7.15
C ALA A 118 8.95 -9.57 -7.50
N ARG A 119 9.16 -10.74 -8.12
CA ARG A 119 10.48 -11.18 -8.60
C ARG A 119 11.06 -10.23 -9.64
N GLN A 120 10.26 -9.72 -10.58
CA GLN A 120 10.73 -8.74 -11.58
C GLN A 120 11.13 -7.43 -10.92
N VAL A 121 10.35 -6.94 -9.95
CA VAL A 121 10.65 -5.73 -9.17
C VAL A 121 11.93 -5.88 -8.36
N LEU A 122 12.11 -7.01 -7.67
CA LEU A 122 13.33 -7.33 -6.92
C LEU A 122 14.56 -7.41 -7.84
N ALA A 123 14.43 -8.03 -9.01
CA ALA A 123 15.50 -8.10 -10.02
C ALA A 123 15.93 -6.70 -10.53
N ALA A 124 15.00 -5.74 -10.58
CA ALA A 124 15.29 -4.33 -10.88
C ALA A 124 15.94 -3.59 -9.70
N GLY A 125 16.08 -4.23 -8.53
CA GLY A 125 16.63 -3.65 -7.30
C GLY A 125 15.69 -2.66 -6.63
N LEU A 126 14.37 -2.92 -6.70
CA LEU A 126 13.31 -2.20 -6.01
C LEU A 126 12.59 -3.15 -5.04
N VAL A 127 11.91 -2.62 -4.03
CA VAL A 127 11.13 -3.40 -3.06
C VAL A 127 9.66 -3.45 -3.46
N PRO A 128 9.08 -4.63 -3.73
CA PRO A 128 7.65 -4.73 -4.07
C PRO A 128 6.77 -4.67 -2.82
N ILE A 129 5.63 -3.97 -2.93
CA ILE A 129 4.49 -4.10 -2.03
C ILE A 129 3.46 -5.01 -2.70
N VAL A 130 3.39 -6.25 -2.28
CA VAL A 130 2.43 -7.27 -2.73
C VAL A 130 1.08 -6.99 -2.06
N GLU A 131 0.03 -6.65 -2.85
CA GLU A 131 -1.28 -6.23 -2.32
C GLU A 131 -2.43 -7.14 -2.83
N PRO A 132 -2.57 -8.37 -2.32
CA PRO A 132 -3.74 -9.22 -2.55
C PRO A 132 -4.88 -8.78 -1.60
N GLU A 133 -5.63 -7.74 -1.99
CA GLU A 133 -6.71 -7.18 -1.18
C GLU A 133 -7.87 -8.17 -1.05
N VAL A 134 -8.29 -8.51 0.16
CA VAL A 134 -9.54 -9.22 0.42
C VAL A 134 -10.66 -8.19 0.56
N ASP A 135 -11.74 -8.37 -0.21
CA ASP A 135 -12.90 -7.49 -0.10
C ASP A 135 -13.52 -7.61 1.30
N ILE A 136 -13.66 -6.48 2.00
CA ILE A 136 -14.23 -6.45 3.36
C ILE A 136 -15.70 -6.90 3.39
N LYS A 137 -16.39 -6.91 2.23
CA LYS A 137 -17.78 -7.34 2.07
C LYS A 137 -17.93 -8.81 1.67
N ALA A 138 -16.81 -9.52 1.48
CA ALA A 138 -16.86 -10.96 1.18
C ALA A 138 -17.55 -11.69 2.34
N ALA A 139 -18.54 -12.52 2.01
CA ALA A 139 -19.34 -13.23 3.01
C ALA A 139 -18.50 -14.23 3.83
N ASP A 140 -17.45 -14.77 3.23
CA ASP A 140 -16.54 -15.77 3.77
C ASP A 140 -15.12 -15.21 4.00
N LYS A 141 -15.02 -13.90 4.30
CA LYS A 141 -13.76 -13.16 4.47
C LYS A 141 -12.73 -13.90 5.33
N GLN A 142 -13.14 -14.43 6.47
CA GLN A 142 -12.23 -15.16 7.37
C GLN A 142 -11.67 -16.44 6.73
N ALA A 143 -12.47 -17.18 5.97
CA ALA A 143 -12.00 -18.36 5.25
C ALA A 143 -11.03 -17.98 4.12
N ILE A 144 -11.30 -16.88 3.40
CA ILE A 144 -10.36 -16.31 2.42
C ILE A 144 -9.01 -15.98 3.09
N GLU A 145 -9.03 -15.36 4.26
CA GLU A 145 -7.81 -14.98 5.00
C GLU A 145 -6.97 -16.18 5.41
N VAL A 146 -7.61 -17.33 5.71
CA VAL A 146 -6.91 -18.59 6.01
C VAL A 146 -6.16 -19.10 4.78
N GLU A 147 -6.84 -19.21 3.64
CA GLU A 147 -6.22 -19.67 2.39
C GLU A 147 -5.15 -18.68 1.89
N LEU A 148 -5.42 -17.39 1.99
CA LEU A 148 -4.47 -16.35 1.61
C LEU A 148 -3.19 -16.42 2.45
N LYS A 149 -3.29 -16.49 3.78
CA LYS A 149 -2.10 -16.58 4.66
C LYS A 149 -1.26 -17.81 4.34
N LYS A 150 -1.90 -18.98 4.19
CA LYS A 150 -1.23 -20.22 3.79
C LYS A 150 -0.50 -20.07 2.45
N GLY A 151 -1.17 -19.49 1.47
CA GLY A 151 -0.58 -19.27 0.15
C GLY A 151 0.55 -18.23 0.12
N LEU A 152 0.48 -17.20 0.98
CA LEU A 152 1.54 -16.21 1.17
C LEU A 152 2.78 -16.87 1.78
N LEU A 153 2.64 -17.59 2.90
CA LEU A 153 3.75 -18.26 3.56
C LEU A 153 4.49 -19.20 2.61
N ALA A 154 3.75 -20.04 1.87
CA ALA A 154 4.35 -20.97 0.90
C ALA A 154 5.18 -20.30 -0.21
N ARG A 155 4.89 -19.04 -0.55
CA ARG A 155 5.64 -18.29 -1.59
C ARG A 155 6.76 -17.46 -0.98
N LEU A 156 6.57 -16.95 0.24
CA LEU A 156 7.60 -16.25 1.01
C LEU A 156 8.77 -17.17 1.34
N ASP A 157 8.50 -18.44 1.70
CA ASP A 157 9.53 -19.47 1.94
C ASP A 157 10.45 -19.73 0.73
N GLN A 158 10.02 -19.32 -0.47
CA GLN A 158 10.79 -19.45 -1.71
C GLN A 158 11.61 -18.19 -2.05
N LEU A 159 11.47 -17.11 -1.29
CA LEU A 159 12.20 -15.88 -1.49
C LEU A 159 13.52 -15.89 -0.70
N ASP A 160 14.51 -15.18 -1.25
CA ASP A 160 15.74 -14.90 -0.51
C ASP A 160 15.45 -13.83 0.58
N PRO A 161 15.70 -14.12 1.86
CA PRO A 161 15.56 -13.14 2.95
C PRO A 161 16.37 -11.85 2.76
N ALA A 162 17.44 -11.88 1.95
CA ALA A 162 18.21 -10.69 1.63
C ALA A 162 17.48 -9.72 0.68
N THR A 163 16.40 -10.18 0.02
CA THR A 163 15.57 -9.38 -0.88
C THR A 163 14.11 -9.44 -0.44
N PRO A 164 13.78 -8.84 0.73
CA PRO A 164 12.44 -8.97 1.30
C PRO A 164 11.40 -8.16 0.55
N VAL A 165 10.12 -8.55 0.76
CA VAL A 165 8.95 -7.85 0.22
C VAL A 165 8.18 -7.13 1.33
N VAL A 166 7.37 -6.16 0.97
CA VAL A 166 6.33 -5.60 1.84
C VAL A 166 5.00 -6.26 1.48
N LEU A 167 4.24 -6.67 2.48
CA LEU A 167 2.88 -7.16 2.29
C LEU A 167 1.88 -6.06 2.64
N LYS A 168 0.93 -5.81 1.76
CA LYS A 168 -0.18 -4.89 2.02
C LYS A 168 -1.49 -5.67 2.01
N LEU A 169 -2.09 -5.82 3.20
CA LEU A 169 -3.20 -6.73 3.43
C LEU A 169 -4.43 -5.97 3.95
N THR A 170 -5.60 -6.54 3.72
CA THR A 170 -6.84 -6.08 4.35
C THR A 170 -6.78 -6.32 5.86
N LEU A 171 -7.24 -5.38 6.67
CA LEU A 171 -7.35 -5.57 8.11
C LEU A 171 -8.09 -6.88 8.43
N PRO A 172 -7.52 -7.78 9.24
CA PRO A 172 -8.00 -9.14 9.38
C PRO A 172 -9.29 -9.24 10.20
N SER A 173 -9.98 -10.37 10.04
CA SER A 173 -11.17 -10.72 10.81
C SER A 173 -10.82 -11.10 12.26
N VAL A 174 -9.65 -11.70 12.47
CA VAL A 174 -9.13 -12.14 13.76
C VAL A 174 -7.92 -11.30 14.13
N ASP A 175 -7.91 -10.77 15.34
CA ASP A 175 -6.80 -9.95 15.84
C ASP A 175 -5.51 -10.78 15.93
N GLY A 176 -4.37 -10.17 15.56
CA GLY A 176 -3.06 -10.84 15.53
C GLY A 176 -2.88 -11.89 14.42
N TRP A 177 -3.82 -12.00 13.48
CA TRP A 177 -3.82 -13.03 12.43
C TRP A 177 -2.55 -13.05 11.57
N PHE A 178 -1.92 -11.89 11.39
CA PHE A 178 -0.75 -11.74 10.52
C PHE A 178 0.60 -11.86 11.24
N GLN A 179 0.63 -12.31 12.52
CA GLN A 179 1.89 -12.35 13.27
C GLN A 179 2.97 -13.21 12.60
N GLU A 180 2.62 -14.37 12.03
CA GLU A 180 3.58 -15.22 11.30
C GLU A 180 4.17 -14.51 10.05
N LEU A 181 3.36 -13.67 9.40
CA LEU A 181 3.82 -12.87 8.25
C LEU A 181 4.69 -11.69 8.70
N VAL A 182 4.39 -11.09 9.87
CA VAL A 182 5.20 -10.02 10.47
C VAL A 182 6.58 -10.52 10.85
N ASP A 183 6.66 -11.75 11.37
CA ASP A 183 7.90 -12.36 11.86
C ASP A 183 8.67 -13.11 10.75
N HIS A 184 8.12 -13.17 9.53
CA HIS A 184 8.73 -13.92 8.44
C HIS A 184 9.99 -13.21 7.89
N PRO A 185 11.15 -13.92 7.74
CA PRO A 185 12.42 -13.29 7.38
C PRO A 185 12.44 -12.63 5.99
N ALA A 186 11.60 -13.09 5.04
CA ALA A 186 11.47 -12.47 3.72
C ALA A 186 10.44 -11.32 3.68
N VAL A 187 9.89 -10.89 4.83
CA VAL A 187 8.95 -9.78 4.93
C VAL A 187 9.59 -8.59 5.63
N LEU A 188 9.80 -7.52 4.88
CA LEU A 188 10.32 -6.27 5.41
C LEU A 188 9.30 -5.59 6.35
N LYS A 189 8.03 -5.61 5.97
CA LYS A 189 6.93 -5.03 6.76
C LYS A 189 5.58 -5.55 6.28
N VAL A 190 4.66 -5.74 7.22
CA VAL A 190 3.24 -5.91 6.91
C VAL A 190 2.55 -4.56 7.12
N VAL A 191 1.83 -4.09 6.11
CA VAL A 191 1.02 -2.88 6.18
C VAL A 191 -0.44 -3.21 5.90
N ALA A 192 -1.38 -2.52 6.56
CA ALA A 192 -2.81 -2.77 6.40
C ALA A 192 -3.48 -1.69 5.55
N LEU A 193 -4.34 -2.08 4.63
CA LEU A 193 -5.27 -1.19 3.94
C LEU A 193 -6.58 -1.05 4.74
N SER A 194 -7.27 0.10 4.60
CA SER A 194 -8.55 0.33 5.28
C SER A 194 -9.75 -0.39 4.63
N GLY A 195 -9.64 -0.78 3.35
CA GLY A 195 -10.63 -1.59 2.62
C GLY A 195 -12.02 -0.96 2.42
N GLY A 196 -12.29 0.15 3.09
CA GLY A 196 -13.61 0.81 3.12
C GLY A 196 -14.19 0.95 4.52
N TYR A 197 -13.52 0.44 5.55
CA TYR A 197 -13.79 0.82 6.93
C TYR A 197 -13.61 2.32 7.12
N SER A 198 -14.39 2.93 8.02
CA SER A 198 -14.13 4.29 8.49
C SER A 198 -12.74 4.39 9.14
N ARG A 199 -12.20 5.59 9.28
CA ARG A 199 -10.90 5.77 9.93
C ARG A 199 -10.87 5.21 11.35
N ASP A 200 -11.90 5.50 12.13
CA ASP A 200 -11.98 5.06 13.52
C ASP A 200 -12.04 3.53 13.64
N GLU A 201 -12.85 2.88 12.79
CA GLU A 201 -12.93 1.43 12.73
C GLU A 201 -11.62 0.79 12.27
N ALA A 202 -10.99 1.36 11.23
CA ALA A 202 -9.71 0.88 10.73
C ALA A 202 -8.60 1.03 11.79
N ASN A 203 -8.54 2.17 12.50
CA ASN A 203 -7.61 2.40 13.59
C ASN A 203 -7.83 1.42 14.75
N ALA A 204 -9.09 1.21 15.16
CA ALA A 204 -9.42 0.27 16.24
C ALA A 204 -9.02 -1.18 15.90
N LYS A 205 -9.19 -1.60 14.64
CA LYS A 205 -8.73 -2.92 14.17
C LYS A 205 -7.19 -2.98 14.12
N LEU A 206 -6.55 -1.94 13.58
CA LEU A 206 -5.10 -1.90 13.42
C LEU A 206 -4.38 -2.00 14.77
N ALA A 207 -4.82 -1.27 15.79
CA ALA A 207 -4.24 -1.26 17.13
C ALA A 207 -4.21 -2.64 17.82
N ARG A 208 -5.01 -3.60 17.36
CA ARG A 208 -5.02 -4.99 17.85
C ARG A 208 -4.15 -5.95 17.03
N ASN A 209 -3.40 -5.41 16.04
CA ASN A 209 -2.54 -6.19 15.14
C ASN A 209 -1.08 -5.74 15.28
N ARG A 210 -0.43 -6.17 16.34
CA ARG A 210 0.95 -5.80 16.67
C ARG A 210 1.91 -6.05 15.50
N GLY A 211 2.79 -5.09 15.24
CA GLY A 211 3.79 -5.17 14.18
C GLY A 211 3.29 -4.78 12.78
N VAL A 212 1.96 -4.64 12.61
CA VAL A 212 1.33 -4.14 11.39
C VAL A 212 1.17 -2.62 11.49
N ILE A 213 1.48 -1.87 10.44
CA ILE A 213 1.25 -0.43 10.38
C ILE A 213 0.23 -0.06 9.31
N ALA A 214 -0.32 1.14 9.38
CA ALA A 214 -1.30 1.62 8.40
C ALA A 214 -0.68 1.87 7.02
N SER A 215 -1.43 1.54 5.96
CA SER A 215 -1.25 2.05 4.60
C SER A 215 -2.59 2.54 4.07
N PHE A 216 -3.09 3.61 4.69
CA PHE A 216 -4.42 4.15 4.47
C PHE A 216 -4.38 5.29 3.44
N SER A 217 -5.35 5.30 2.52
CA SER A 217 -5.56 6.37 1.56
C SER A 217 -6.90 7.07 1.86
N ARG A 218 -8.00 6.37 1.75
CA ARG A 218 -9.34 6.93 2.00
C ARG A 218 -9.50 7.38 3.46
N ALA A 219 -9.07 6.57 4.42
CA ALA A 219 -9.11 6.93 5.84
C ALA A 219 -8.20 8.13 6.18
N LEU A 220 -7.08 8.33 5.46
CA LEU A 220 -6.23 9.52 5.61
C LEU A 220 -6.95 10.78 5.12
N THR A 221 -7.68 10.70 4.01
CA THR A 221 -8.31 11.87 3.39
C THR A 221 -9.72 12.16 3.93
N GLU A 222 -10.25 11.31 4.79
CA GLU A 222 -11.56 11.48 5.42
C GLU A 222 -11.59 12.79 6.24
N GLY A 223 -12.57 13.66 5.92
CA GLY A 223 -12.72 14.97 6.55
C GLY A 223 -11.87 16.09 5.95
N LEU A 224 -11.00 15.80 4.95
CA LEU A 224 -10.30 16.84 4.20
C LEU A 224 -11.18 17.39 3.08
N SER A 225 -11.15 18.71 2.89
CA SER A 225 -11.91 19.41 1.86
C SER A 225 -11.09 20.51 1.21
N ALA A 226 -11.36 20.74 -0.10
CA ALA A 226 -10.73 21.83 -0.85
C ALA A 226 -11.13 23.22 -0.33
N GLN A 227 -12.27 23.34 0.36
CA GLN A 227 -12.79 24.59 0.92
C GLN A 227 -12.14 24.98 2.26
N GLN A 228 -11.45 24.07 2.92
CA GLN A 228 -10.73 24.39 4.16
C GLN A 228 -9.61 25.40 3.89
N SER A 229 -9.45 26.37 4.78
CA SER A 229 -8.22 27.19 4.80
C SER A 229 -6.99 26.32 5.04
N ASP A 230 -5.79 26.82 4.77
CA ASP A 230 -4.56 26.03 4.98
C ASP A 230 -4.36 25.67 6.47
N ALA A 231 -4.71 26.56 7.37
CA ALA A 231 -4.67 26.27 8.82
C ALA A 231 -5.63 25.13 9.20
N GLN A 232 -6.89 25.19 8.74
CA GLN A 232 -7.88 24.14 9.01
C GLN A 232 -7.48 22.81 8.38
N PHE A 233 -6.98 22.85 7.15
CA PHE A 233 -6.53 21.65 6.44
C PHE A 233 -5.36 20.99 7.16
N ASN A 234 -4.33 21.76 7.52
CA ASN A 234 -3.16 21.26 8.24
C ASN A 234 -3.53 20.70 9.61
N GLN A 235 -4.42 21.37 10.36
CA GLN A 235 -4.91 20.87 11.64
C GLN A 235 -5.68 19.55 11.49
N SER A 236 -6.56 19.44 10.48
CA SER A 236 -7.33 18.21 10.22
C SER A 236 -6.41 17.07 9.78
N LEU A 237 -5.44 17.35 8.92
CA LEU A 237 -4.46 16.37 8.45
C LEU A 237 -3.56 15.89 9.59
N ASP A 238 -3.10 16.81 10.44
CA ASP A 238 -2.25 16.50 11.60
C ASP A 238 -2.99 15.56 12.58
N ALA A 239 -4.21 15.89 12.95
CA ALA A 239 -5.02 15.07 13.84
C ALA A 239 -5.28 13.66 13.23
N THR A 240 -5.49 13.59 11.92
CA THR A 240 -5.66 12.32 11.20
C THR A 240 -4.39 11.48 11.21
N ILE A 241 -3.25 12.07 10.84
CA ILE A 241 -1.95 11.38 10.86
C ILE A 241 -1.63 10.89 12.27
N GLU A 242 -1.83 11.72 13.28
CA GLU A 242 -1.59 11.36 14.67
C GLU A 242 -2.45 10.16 15.11
N SER A 243 -3.74 10.14 14.78
CA SER A 243 -4.63 9.04 15.15
C SER A 243 -4.22 7.72 14.48
N ILE A 244 -3.83 7.76 13.20
CA ILE A 244 -3.37 6.58 12.45
C ILE A 244 -1.99 6.12 12.94
N TYR A 245 -1.10 7.06 13.24
CA TYR A 245 0.23 6.76 13.80
C TYR A 245 0.11 6.03 15.15
N ARG A 246 -0.72 6.53 16.07
CA ARG A 246 -0.95 5.87 17.36
C ARG A 246 -1.50 4.46 17.20
N ALA A 247 -2.43 4.24 16.27
CA ALA A 247 -2.94 2.91 15.99
C ALA A 247 -1.86 1.97 15.38
N SER A 248 -0.86 2.52 14.71
CA SER A 248 0.24 1.75 14.08
C SER A 248 1.35 1.36 15.06
N ILE A 249 1.43 2.01 16.22
CA ILE A 249 2.48 1.75 17.25
C ILE A 249 1.91 1.14 18.54
N ALA A 250 0.61 0.82 18.56
CA ALA A 250 -0.08 0.25 19.72
C ALA A 250 0.37 -1.20 20.05
#